data_3a1a84a7d13ee1e14629727efcb1f306
#
_entry.id   3a1a84a7d13ee1e14629727efcb1f306
#
_cell.length_a   1.000
_cell.length_b   1.000
_cell.length_c   1.000
_cell.angle_alpha   90.00
_cell.angle_beta   90.00
_cell.angle_gamma   90.00
#
_symmetry.space_group_name_H-M   'P 1'
#
loop_
_entity.id
_entity.type
_entity.pdbx_description
1 polymer ?
#
loop_
_entity_poly.entity_id
_entity_poly.type
_entity_poly.pdbx_seq_one_letter_code
_entity_poly.pdbx_strand_id
1 'polypeptide(L)'
;EKKPAVLFGAADYGLPPSKLENPVRGQGFHYLPSSKREITSVSALLKEKGCQVEVFSGRQATETAFRDLSARKESPFILHISTHGFYLPYDPDIKNKGLNQEGKSGYYNPLLRTGLALSGASTAWKDSASLNLPDDGLLTAYEIFGMSLLNTELVVLSACNTGLGEIRDGEGVYGLQRAFRSAGARNMIMTLAEVPDKETAEFMSLFYQNWKL
;
A
#
# COMPACT_ATOMS: atom_id res chain seq x y z
N GLU A 1 23.01 10.12 14.45
CA GLU A 1 21.72 10.69 14.04
C GLU A 1 20.64 9.61 14.09
N LYS A 2 19.43 9.93 14.62
CA LYS A 2 18.36 8.93 14.72
C LYS A 2 17.80 8.63 13.33
N LYS A 3 17.71 7.35 12.97
CA LYS A 3 17.12 6.94 11.68
C LYS A 3 15.60 7.15 11.68
N PRO A 4 15.04 7.93 10.75
CA PRO A 4 13.59 8.14 10.67
C PRO A 4 12.89 6.89 10.13
N ALA A 5 11.83 6.46 10.79
CA ALA A 5 10.98 5.37 10.35
C ALA A 5 9.52 5.84 10.27
N VAL A 6 8.85 5.53 9.17
CA VAL A 6 7.44 5.86 8.97
C VAL A 6 6.65 4.57 8.75
N LEU A 7 5.55 4.44 9.49
CA LEU A 7 4.66 3.29 9.43
C LEU A 7 3.27 3.71 9.00
N PHE A 8 2.70 3.01 8.03
CA PHE A 8 1.29 3.10 7.64
C PHE A 8 0.58 1.78 7.96
N GLY A 9 -0.60 1.86 8.56
CA GLY A 9 -1.40 0.66 8.79
C GLY A 9 -2.69 0.92 9.53
N ALA A 10 -3.51 -0.10 9.68
CA ALA A 10 -4.83 0.00 10.29
C ALA A 10 -5.68 1.13 9.68
N ALA A 11 -5.60 1.34 8.38
CA ALA A 11 -6.31 2.41 7.69
C ALA A 11 -7.84 2.27 7.84
N ASP A 12 -8.55 3.40 7.92
CA ASP A 12 -10.02 3.44 7.86
C ASP A 12 -10.45 3.50 6.40
N TYR A 13 -10.73 2.35 5.81
CA TYR A 13 -11.09 2.24 4.39
C TYR A 13 -12.47 2.80 4.04
N GLY A 14 -13.23 3.33 5.02
CA GLY A 14 -14.53 3.96 4.79
C GLY A 14 -15.73 3.02 4.72
N LEU A 15 -15.57 1.74 5.10
CA LEU A 15 -16.65 0.79 5.28
C LEU A 15 -16.69 0.26 6.70
N PRO A 16 -17.91 0.05 7.28
CA PRO A 16 -18.01 -0.61 8.55
C PRO A 16 -17.44 -2.03 8.46
N PRO A 17 -16.85 -2.57 9.53
CA PRO A 17 -16.38 -3.94 9.58
C PRO A 17 -17.56 -4.90 9.37
N SER A 18 -17.80 -5.32 8.14
CA SER A 18 -18.78 -6.34 7.84
C SER A 18 -18.11 -7.71 7.99
N LYS A 19 -18.88 -8.70 8.49
CA LYS A 19 -18.43 -10.10 8.70
C LYS A 19 -18.24 -10.88 7.38
N LEU A 20 -17.91 -10.22 6.27
CA LEU A 20 -17.87 -10.85 4.97
C LEU A 20 -16.45 -11.37 4.68
N GLU A 21 -16.35 -12.68 4.72
CA GLU A 21 -15.27 -13.50 4.23
C GLU A 21 -15.20 -13.37 2.70
N ASN A 22 -14.15 -12.85 2.17
CA ASN A 22 -13.79 -12.60 0.76
C ASN A 22 -14.47 -11.37 0.10
N PRO A 23 -13.67 -10.35 -0.26
CA PRO A 23 -14.17 -9.21 -1.00
C PRO A 23 -14.41 -9.60 -2.47
N VAL A 24 -15.67 -9.73 -2.84
CA VAL A 24 -16.07 -9.72 -4.25
C VAL A 24 -15.93 -8.29 -4.77
N ARG A 25 -15.46 -8.11 -6.01
CA ARG A 25 -15.37 -6.81 -6.69
C ARG A 25 -16.68 -6.05 -6.50
N GLY A 26 -16.63 -4.90 -5.81
CA GLY A 26 -17.82 -4.11 -5.45
C GLY A 26 -18.08 -3.99 -3.94
N GLN A 27 -17.43 -4.77 -3.08
CA GLN A 27 -17.64 -4.69 -1.62
C GLN A 27 -16.66 -3.74 -0.90
N GLY A 28 -15.55 -3.34 -1.57
CA GLY A 28 -14.52 -2.48 -0.99
C GLY A 28 -13.53 -3.24 -0.10
N PHE A 29 -12.72 -2.49 0.62
CA PHE A 29 -11.66 -3.02 1.49
C PHE A 29 -12.17 -3.15 2.92
N HIS A 30 -12.00 -4.30 3.54
CA HIS A 30 -12.37 -4.53 4.93
C HIS A 30 -11.22 -4.17 5.88
N TYR A 31 -11.56 -3.85 7.13
CA TYR A 31 -10.56 -3.54 8.15
C TYR A 31 -9.64 -4.74 8.43
N LEU A 32 -8.34 -4.48 8.60
CA LEU A 32 -7.31 -5.46 8.91
C LEU A 32 -6.93 -5.39 10.41
N PRO A 33 -7.48 -6.26 11.29
CA PRO A 33 -7.22 -6.19 12.74
C PRO A 33 -5.75 -6.41 13.09
N SER A 34 -5.04 -7.28 12.37
CA SER A 34 -3.64 -7.59 12.64
C SER A 34 -2.70 -6.48 12.20
N SER A 35 -3.07 -5.67 11.19
CA SER A 35 -2.31 -4.50 10.79
C SER A 35 -2.09 -3.52 11.95
N LYS A 36 -3.11 -3.31 12.80
CA LYS A 36 -2.95 -2.47 14.01
C LYS A 36 -1.93 -3.06 14.99
N ARG A 37 -1.97 -4.37 15.22
CA ARG A 37 -1.01 -5.07 16.10
C ARG A 37 0.39 -4.97 15.52
N GLU A 38 0.53 -5.20 14.23
CA GLU A 38 1.78 -5.15 13.50
C GLU A 38 2.46 -3.78 13.64
N ILE A 39 1.80 -2.70 13.24
CA ILE A 39 2.39 -1.35 13.33
C ILE A 39 2.70 -0.93 14.77
N THR A 40 1.90 -1.39 15.75
CA THR A 40 2.16 -1.13 17.17
C THR A 40 3.43 -1.84 17.63
N SER A 41 3.56 -3.13 17.34
CA SER A 41 4.72 -3.94 17.71
C SER A 41 5.99 -3.45 17.02
N VAL A 42 5.93 -3.23 15.70
CA VAL A 42 7.05 -2.72 14.89
C VAL A 42 7.49 -1.35 15.37
N SER A 43 6.54 -0.45 15.70
CA SER A 43 6.85 0.88 16.24
C SER A 43 7.62 0.79 17.56
N ALA A 44 7.21 -0.10 18.48
CA ALA A 44 7.90 -0.30 19.75
C ALA A 44 9.34 -0.80 19.53
N LEU A 45 9.50 -1.84 18.71
CA LEU A 45 10.81 -2.42 18.39
C LEU A 45 11.77 -1.42 17.74
N LEU A 46 11.28 -0.61 16.81
CA LEU A 46 12.11 0.41 16.15
C LEU A 46 12.50 1.55 17.11
N LYS A 47 11.61 1.94 18.03
CA LYS A 47 11.95 2.92 19.09
C LYS A 47 13.01 2.38 20.05
N GLU A 48 12.92 1.11 20.46
CA GLU A 48 13.94 0.45 21.28
C GLU A 48 15.30 0.43 20.58
N LYS A 49 15.32 0.32 19.24
CA LYS A 49 16.52 0.39 18.41
C LYS A 49 17.01 1.82 18.13
N GLY A 50 16.37 2.83 18.74
CA GLY A 50 16.77 4.24 18.64
C GLY A 50 16.26 4.97 17.43
N CYS A 51 15.33 4.40 16.64
CA CYS A 51 14.69 5.10 15.53
C CYS A 51 13.73 6.20 16.01
N GLN A 52 13.59 7.24 15.20
CA GLN A 52 12.49 8.19 15.32
C GLN A 52 11.30 7.67 14.51
N VAL A 53 10.24 7.25 15.19
CA VAL A 53 9.11 6.57 14.55
C VAL A 53 7.89 7.48 14.48
N GLU A 54 7.34 7.63 13.28
CA GLU A 54 6.05 8.26 12.98
C GLU A 54 5.07 7.20 12.48
N VAL A 55 3.81 7.28 12.90
CA VAL A 55 2.78 6.27 12.56
C VAL A 55 1.54 6.97 12.01
N PHE A 56 1.14 6.61 10.82
CA PHE A 56 -0.13 6.99 10.20
C PHE A 56 -1.11 5.82 10.25
N SER A 57 -2.25 6.03 10.92
CA SER A 57 -3.28 4.99 11.09
C SER A 57 -4.69 5.57 11.08
N GLY A 58 -5.68 4.71 10.91
CA GLY A 58 -7.07 5.13 10.80
C GLY A 58 -7.24 6.14 9.66
N ARG A 59 -7.89 7.26 9.94
CA ARG A 59 -8.12 8.33 8.96
C ARG A 59 -6.88 9.14 8.60
N GLN A 60 -5.78 8.97 9.32
CA GLN A 60 -4.52 9.65 9.03
C GLN A 60 -3.67 8.90 8.00
N ALA A 61 -3.96 7.63 7.74
CA ALA A 61 -3.26 6.84 6.73
C ALA A 61 -3.77 7.19 5.33
N THR A 62 -3.57 8.43 4.87
CA THR A 62 -4.05 8.98 3.60
C THR A 62 -2.98 8.97 2.53
N GLU A 63 -3.38 9.12 1.27
CA GLU A 63 -2.45 9.32 0.15
C GLU A 63 -1.67 10.61 0.30
N THR A 64 -2.32 11.71 0.74
CA THR A 64 -1.64 12.99 1.00
C THR A 64 -0.51 12.78 2.00
N ALA A 65 -0.76 12.12 3.14
CA ALA A 65 0.28 11.82 4.11
C ALA A 65 1.42 10.97 3.52
N PHE A 66 1.08 10.08 2.58
CA PHE A 66 2.08 9.26 1.90
C PHE A 66 2.90 10.07 0.88
N ARG A 67 2.25 10.87 0.04
CA ARG A 67 2.90 11.75 -0.95
C ARG A 67 3.81 12.80 -0.29
N ASP A 68 3.41 13.31 0.87
CA ASP A 68 4.19 14.28 1.64
C ASP A 68 5.56 13.75 2.08
N LEU A 69 5.77 12.42 2.08
CA LEU A 69 7.09 11.83 2.34
C LEU A 69 8.13 12.30 1.31
N SER A 70 7.71 12.53 0.07
CA SER A 70 8.59 13.03 -1.01
C SER A 70 8.95 14.51 -0.85
N ALA A 71 8.11 15.29 -0.18
CA ALA A 71 8.34 16.71 0.06
C ALA A 71 9.28 16.96 1.26
N ARG A 72 9.61 15.93 2.02
CA ARG A 72 10.51 16.04 3.17
C ARG A 72 11.95 16.27 2.69
N LYS A 73 12.74 16.97 3.50
CA LYS A 73 14.17 17.15 3.25
C LYS A 73 14.89 15.81 3.06
N GLU A 74 14.45 14.80 3.79
CA GLU A 74 14.94 13.43 3.69
C GLU A 74 13.76 12.46 3.77
N SER A 75 13.68 11.53 2.84
CA SER A 75 12.72 10.43 2.91
C SER A 75 13.04 9.51 4.10
N PRO A 76 12.04 8.79 4.66
CA PRO A 76 12.27 7.92 5.81
C PRO A 76 13.29 6.82 5.49
N PHE A 77 14.17 6.51 6.44
CA PHE A 77 15.12 5.39 6.32
C PHE A 77 14.40 4.03 6.25
N ILE A 78 13.28 3.90 7.00
CA ILE A 78 12.38 2.75 6.96
C ILE A 78 10.98 3.24 6.61
N LEU A 79 10.36 2.61 5.60
CA LEU A 79 8.96 2.79 5.25
C LEU A 79 8.26 1.43 5.37
N HIS A 80 7.42 1.27 6.38
CA HIS A 80 6.67 0.05 6.62
C HIS A 80 5.18 0.29 6.38
N ILE A 81 4.55 -0.54 5.54
CA ILE A 81 3.18 -0.37 5.10
C ILE A 81 2.43 -1.67 5.29
N SER A 82 1.43 -1.67 6.20
CA SER A 82 0.57 -2.80 6.50
C SER A 82 -0.86 -2.46 6.09
N THR A 83 -1.25 -2.86 4.87
CA THR A 83 -2.54 -2.51 4.25
C THR A 83 -2.97 -3.53 3.20
N HIS A 84 -4.08 -3.27 2.49
CA HIS A 84 -4.42 -4.03 1.29
C HIS A 84 -3.64 -3.54 0.08
N GLY A 85 -3.20 -4.48 -0.76
CA GLY A 85 -2.83 -4.19 -2.12
C GLY A 85 -4.03 -4.40 -3.06
N PHE A 86 -4.03 -3.76 -4.22
CA PHE A 86 -5.00 -4.02 -5.28
C PHE A 86 -4.33 -4.20 -6.64
N TYR A 87 -4.97 -4.98 -7.48
CA TYR A 87 -4.61 -5.14 -8.88
C TYR A 87 -5.87 -5.25 -9.73
N LEU A 88 -5.95 -4.46 -10.78
CA LEU A 88 -7.02 -4.50 -11.77
C LEU A 88 -6.51 -5.25 -13.00
N PRO A 89 -7.05 -6.45 -13.31
CA PRO A 89 -6.62 -7.21 -14.47
C PRO A 89 -6.90 -6.45 -15.76
N TYR A 90 -6.09 -6.71 -16.78
CA TYR A 90 -6.33 -6.17 -18.11
C TYR A 90 -7.62 -6.77 -18.71
N ASP A 91 -8.55 -5.92 -19.13
CA ASP A 91 -9.78 -6.31 -19.82
C ASP A 91 -9.71 -5.79 -21.27
N PRO A 92 -9.46 -6.67 -22.26
CA PRO A 92 -9.36 -6.26 -23.66
C PRO A 92 -10.67 -5.68 -24.21
N ASP A 93 -11.81 -6.02 -23.61
CA ASP A 93 -13.13 -5.58 -24.06
C ASP A 93 -13.50 -4.17 -23.59
N ILE A 94 -12.68 -3.57 -22.77
CA ILE A 94 -12.88 -2.17 -22.31
C ILE A 94 -12.88 -1.16 -23.46
N LYS A 95 -12.25 -1.49 -24.59
CA LYS A 95 -12.32 -0.69 -25.83
C LYS A 95 -13.77 -0.40 -26.27
N ASN A 96 -14.68 -1.31 -25.95
CA ASN A 96 -16.07 -1.26 -26.36
C ASN A 96 -17.00 -0.60 -25.32
N LYS A 97 -16.50 -0.27 -24.12
CA LYS A 97 -17.31 0.27 -23.01
C LYS A 97 -17.40 1.81 -22.95
N GLY A 98 -17.18 2.49 -24.08
CA GLY A 98 -17.47 3.94 -24.18
C GLY A 98 -16.54 4.89 -23.44
N LEU A 99 -15.39 4.41 -22.91
CA LEU A 99 -14.40 5.28 -22.30
C LEU A 99 -13.79 6.23 -23.33
N ASN A 100 -13.60 7.50 -22.94
CA ASN A 100 -12.86 8.48 -23.73
C ASN A 100 -11.39 8.02 -23.93
N GLN A 101 -10.67 8.70 -24.82
CA GLN A 101 -9.27 8.34 -25.15
C GLN A 101 -8.33 8.38 -23.94
N GLU A 102 -8.55 9.30 -23.01
CA GLU A 102 -7.78 9.45 -21.78
C GLU A 102 -7.99 8.28 -20.82
N GLY A 103 -9.24 7.86 -20.60
CA GLY A 103 -9.56 6.67 -19.82
C GLY A 103 -8.99 5.38 -20.41
N LYS A 104 -8.93 5.27 -21.74
CA LYS A 104 -8.30 4.13 -22.42
C LYS A 104 -6.79 4.12 -22.21
N SER A 105 -6.12 5.26 -22.34
CA SER A 105 -4.66 5.37 -22.15
C SER A 105 -4.26 5.00 -20.72
N GLY A 106 -4.99 5.46 -19.71
CA GLY A 106 -4.76 5.11 -18.32
C GLY A 106 -4.91 3.60 -18.05
N TYR A 107 -5.91 2.97 -18.65
CA TYR A 107 -6.18 1.55 -18.48
C TYR A 107 -5.07 0.63 -19.04
N TYR A 108 -4.35 1.05 -20.07
CA TYR A 108 -3.22 0.29 -20.65
C TYR A 108 -1.95 0.36 -19.80
N ASN A 109 -1.84 1.33 -18.88
CA ASN A 109 -0.66 1.44 -18.03
C ASN A 109 -0.77 0.49 -16.82
N PRO A 110 0.07 -0.54 -16.70
CA PRO A 110 0.04 -1.48 -15.58
C PRO A 110 0.22 -0.79 -14.22
N LEU A 111 0.96 0.32 -14.17
CA LEU A 111 1.20 1.07 -12.93
C LEU A 111 -0.05 1.76 -12.39
N LEU A 112 -1.05 2.05 -13.24
CA LEU A 112 -2.34 2.60 -12.83
C LEU A 112 -3.34 1.53 -12.38
N ARG A 113 -3.02 0.25 -12.64
CA ARG A 113 -3.87 -0.89 -12.30
C ARG A 113 -3.47 -1.62 -11.02
N THR A 114 -2.38 -1.20 -10.39
CA THR A 114 -1.89 -1.78 -9.14
C THR A 114 -1.56 -0.67 -8.13
N GLY A 115 -1.75 -0.95 -6.87
CA GLY A 115 -1.49 0.03 -5.81
C GLY A 115 -1.81 -0.50 -4.42
N LEU A 116 -1.89 0.45 -3.50
CA LEU A 116 -2.14 0.23 -2.07
C LEU A 116 -3.43 0.95 -1.67
N ALA A 117 -4.27 0.29 -0.88
CA ALA A 117 -5.46 0.89 -0.33
C ALA A 117 -5.12 1.64 0.96
N LEU A 118 -5.51 2.91 1.03
CA LEU A 118 -5.34 3.79 2.18
C LEU A 118 -6.71 4.25 2.69
N SER A 119 -6.72 5.25 3.58
CA SER A 119 -7.97 5.76 4.17
C SER A 119 -8.94 6.25 3.08
N GLY A 120 -10.20 5.81 3.14
CA GLY A 120 -11.23 6.18 2.17
C GLY A 120 -11.34 5.28 0.93
N ALA A 121 -10.37 4.40 0.68
CA ALA A 121 -10.25 3.59 -0.55
C ALA A 121 -11.53 2.85 -0.96
N SER A 122 -12.35 2.40 -0.01
CA SER A 122 -13.58 1.66 -0.31
C SER A 122 -14.64 2.53 -0.98
N THR A 123 -14.63 3.84 -0.76
CA THR A 123 -15.55 4.77 -1.42
C THR A 123 -15.21 4.89 -2.90
N ALA A 124 -13.96 5.17 -3.22
CA ALA A 124 -13.49 5.26 -4.60
C ALA A 124 -13.59 3.91 -5.34
N TRP A 125 -13.35 2.80 -4.65
CA TRP A 125 -13.47 1.47 -5.23
C TRP A 125 -14.89 1.15 -5.70
N LYS A 126 -15.91 1.66 -5.01
CA LYS A 126 -17.33 1.44 -5.34
C LYS A 126 -17.86 2.44 -6.35
N ASP A 127 -17.42 3.68 -6.26
CA ASP A 127 -17.90 4.78 -7.09
C ASP A 127 -16.76 5.30 -7.98
N SER A 128 -16.83 4.93 -9.26
CA SER A 128 -15.86 5.38 -10.26
C SER A 128 -15.80 6.90 -10.44
N ALA A 129 -16.84 7.65 -10.04
CA ALA A 129 -16.81 9.11 -10.05
C ALA A 129 -15.86 9.69 -8.98
N SER A 130 -15.54 8.92 -7.95
CA SER A 130 -14.61 9.31 -6.88
C SER A 130 -13.15 9.01 -7.21
N LEU A 131 -12.87 8.30 -8.31
CA LEU A 131 -11.51 7.88 -8.74
C LEU A 131 -10.59 9.01 -9.23
N ASN A 132 -11.01 10.25 -9.19
CA ASN A 132 -10.22 11.40 -9.61
C ASN A 132 -10.11 12.48 -8.52
N LEU A 133 -10.45 12.12 -7.29
CA LEU A 133 -10.25 13.00 -6.14
C LEU A 133 -8.78 12.95 -5.71
N PRO A 134 -8.19 14.06 -5.26
CA PRO A 134 -6.78 14.11 -4.86
C PRO A 134 -6.40 13.15 -3.72
N ASP A 135 -7.37 12.56 -3.03
CA ASP A 135 -7.19 11.70 -1.86
C ASP A 135 -8.30 10.64 -1.86
N ASP A 136 -8.37 9.84 -2.92
CA ASP A 136 -9.41 8.81 -3.09
C ASP A 136 -9.13 7.53 -2.29
N GLY A 137 -7.95 7.42 -1.71
CA GLY A 137 -7.50 6.30 -0.90
C GLY A 137 -6.87 5.17 -1.71
N LEU A 138 -6.74 5.30 -3.03
CA LEU A 138 -6.17 4.29 -3.93
C LEU A 138 -4.80 4.74 -4.44
N LEU A 139 -3.77 4.63 -3.60
CA LEU A 139 -2.40 4.99 -3.98
C LEU A 139 -1.86 4.04 -5.06
N THR A 140 -1.83 4.50 -6.29
CA THR A 140 -1.37 3.70 -7.44
C THR A 140 0.15 3.56 -7.48
N ALA A 141 0.64 2.51 -8.13
CA ALA A 141 2.07 2.36 -8.41
C ALA A 141 2.60 3.50 -9.30
N TYR A 142 1.77 4.13 -10.12
CA TYR A 142 2.16 5.28 -10.93
C TYR A 142 2.49 6.51 -10.06
N GLU A 143 1.70 6.77 -9.01
CA GLU A 143 1.97 7.84 -8.06
C GLU A 143 3.25 7.58 -7.27
N ILE A 144 3.43 6.33 -6.79
CA ILE A 144 4.65 5.91 -6.10
C ILE A 144 5.88 6.06 -7.00
N PHE A 145 5.76 5.73 -8.29
CA PHE A 145 6.84 5.86 -9.28
C PHE A 145 7.36 7.30 -9.39
N GLY A 146 6.47 8.30 -9.23
CA GLY A 146 6.81 9.72 -9.26
C GLY A 146 7.39 10.29 -7.97
N MET A 147 7.50 9.48 -6.90
CA MET A 147 8.00 9.93 -5.60
C MET A 147 9.54 9.98 -5.52
N SER A 148 10.05 10.64 -4.47
CA SER A 148 11.47 10.65 -4.12
C SER A 148 11.69 9.95 -2.77
N LEU A 149 12.24 8.72 -2.82
CA LEU A 149 12.55 7.88 -1.66
C LEU A 149 14.06 7.56 -1.58
N LEU A 150 14.91 8.48 -1.99
CA LEU A 150 16.36 8.29 -2.17
C LEU A 150 17.11 7.90 -0.89
N ASN A 151 16.60 8.31 0.29
CA ASN A 151 17.20 7.95 1.58
C ASN A 151 16.54 6.72 2.21
N THR A 152 15.56 6.11 1.53
CA THR A 152 14.84 4.94 2.07
C THR A 152 15.67 3.68 1.85
N GLU A 153 16.20 3.16 2.95
CA GLU A 153 16.98 1.91 2.96
C GLU A 153 16.10 0.69 2.81
N LEU A 154 14.92 0.70 3.46
CA LEU A 154 14.02 -0.44 3.46
C LEU A 154 12.56 -0.01 3.32
N VAL A 155 11.89 -0.57 2.33
CA VAL A 155 10.44 -0.60 2.21
C VAL A 155 9.94 -1.99 2.60
N VAL A 156 8.99 -2.06 3.52
CA VAL A 156 8.28 -3.30 3.88
C VAL A 156 6.83 -3.16 3.46
N LEU A 157 6.38 -4.02 2.56
CA LEU A 157 4.98 -4.15 2.18
C LEU A 157 4.38 -5.40 2.82
N SER A 158 3.79 -5.23 3.98
CA SER A 158 2.91 -6.20 4.61
C SER A 158 1.50 -6.02 4.04
N ALA A 159 1.39 -6.24 2.75
CA ALA A 159 0.16 -6.07 1.98
C ALA A 159 -0.17 -7.42 1.34
N CYS A 160 -0.90 -8.24 2.08
CA CYS A 160 -1.48 -9.48 1.57
C CYS A 160 -2.77 -9.13 0.88
N ASN A 161 -2.86 -9.51 -0.33
CA ASN A 161 -3.99 -9.48 -1.24
C ASN A 161 -3.90 -8.47 -2.39
N THR A 162 -2.91 -8.64 -3.23
CA THR A 162 -2.98 -8.18 -4.61
C THR A 162 -4.05 -8.97 -5.39
N GLY A 163 -4.73 -9.88 -4.73
CA GLY A 163 -5.57 -10.93 -5.28
C GLY A 163 -7.06 -10.68 -5.27
N LEU A 164 -7.56 -9.53 -5.70
CA LEU A 164 -8.93 -9.44 -6.25
C LEU A 164 -8.99 -9.89 -7.72
N GLY A 165 -8.00 -10.60 -8.19
CA GLY A 165 -7.93 -11.29 -9.46
C GLY A 165 -6.82 -12.33 -9.39
N GLU A 166 -7.02 -13.49 -10.00
CA GLU A 166 -5.98 -14.50 -10.15
C GLU A 166 -4.66 -13.83 -10.53
N ILE A 167 -3.64 -14.02 -9.69
CA ILE A 167 -2.26 -13.64 -10.00
C ILE A 167 -1.82 -14.61 -11.12
N ARG A 168 -2.34 -14.42 -12.34
CA ARG A 168 -1.91 -15.27 -13.47
C ARG A 168 -0.50 -14.92 -13.92
N ASP A 169 -0.04 -13.66 -13.70
CA ASP A 169 1.22 -13.21 -14.30
C ASP A 169 2.14 -12.39 -13.36
N GLY A 170 1.85 -12.27 -12.06
CA GLY A 170 2.70 -11.51 -11.12
C GLY A 170 2.78 -9.99 -11.39
N GLU A 171 2.07 -9.47 -12.37
CA GLU A 171 2.18 -8.08 -12.83
C GLU A 171 1.91 -7.04 -11.73
N GLY A 172 0.94 -7.31 -10.83
CA GLY A 172 0.61 -6.39 -9.75
C GLY A 172 1.76 -6.23 -8.76
N VAL A 173 2.38 -7.32 -8.36
CA VAL A 173 3.54 -7.36 -7.45
C VAL A 173 4.75 -6.66 -8.10
N TYR A 174 5.04 -6.98 -9.35
CA TYR A 174 6.13 -6.35 -10.10
C TYR A 174 5.90 -4.86 -10.32
N GLY A 175 4.64 -4.42 -10.47
CA GLY A 175 4.29 -3.00 -10.61
C GLY A 175 4.70 -2.18 -9.38
N LEU A 176 4.33 -2.62 -8.18
CA LEU A 176 4.70 -1.97 -6.93
C LEU A 176 6.21 -2.03 -6.67
N GLN A 177 6.84 -3.19 -6.88
CA GLN A 177 8.28 -3.33 -6.74
C GLN A 177 9.04 -2.35 -7.64
N ARG A 178 8.64 -2.26 -8.92
CA ARG A 178 9.23 -1.34 -9.89
C ARG A 178 9.03 0.11 -9.47
N ALA A 179 7.83 0.47 -8.99
CA ALA A 179 7.51 1.82 -8.56
C ALA A 179 8.38 2.27 -7.39
N PHE A 180 8.49 1.48 -6.33
CA PHE A 180 9.33 1.81 -5.18
C PHE A 180 10.82 1.87 -5.52
N ARG A 181 11.30 0.96 -6.39
CA ARG A 181 12.68 1.02 -6.86
C ARG A 181 12.97 2.27 -7.69
N SER A 182 12.06 2.64 -8.57
CA SER A 182 12.19 3.87 -9.38
C SER A 182 12.12 5.12 -8.52
N ALA A 183 11.33 5.11 -7.44
CA ALA A 183 11.30 6.17 -6.44
C ALA A 183 12.63 6.29 -5.65
N GLY A 184 13.52 5.29 -5.70
CA GLY A 184 14.85 5.32 -5.09
C GLY A 184 15.00 4.44 -3.85
N ALA A 185 14.00 3.66 -3.46
CA ALA A 185 14.11 2.70 -2.35
C ALA A 185 15.17 1.63 -2.64
N ARG A 186 16.08 1.38 -1.69
CA ARG A 186 17.22 0.46 -1.89
C ARG A 186 16.83 -1.00 -1.77
N ASN A 187 16.10 -1.33 -0.71
CA ASN A 187 15.67 -2.69 -0.42
C ASN A 187 14.17 -2.74 -0.22
N MET A 188 13.58 -3.88 -0.55
CA MET A 188 12.16 -4.12 -0.35
C MET A 188 11.92 -5.53 0.17
N ILE A 189 11.02 -5.63 1.14
CA ILE A 189 10.40 -6.88 1.59
C ILE A 189 8.92 -6.78 1.23
N MET A 190 8.41 -7.80 0.56
CA MET A 190 7.00 -7.88 0.20
C MET A 190 6.55 -9.33 0.11
N THR A 191 5.29 -9.58 0.37
CA THR A 191 4.66 -10.89 0.17
C THR A 191 4.34 -11.07 -1.32
N LEU A 192 4.64 -12.25 -1.86
CA LEU A 192 4.36 -12.64 -3.26
C LEU A 192 3.11 -13.51 -3.39
N ALA A 193 2.50 -13.89 -2.27
CA ALA A 193 1.32 -14.73 -2.22
C ALA A 193 0.41 -14.26 -1.07
N GLU A 194 -0.83 -14.77 -1.05
CA GLU A 194 -1.71 -14.58 0.10
C GLU A 194 -1.09 -15.23 1.33
N VAL A 195 -0.87 -14.43 2.37
CA VAL A 195 -0.40 -14.90 3.67
C VAL A 195 -1.44 -14.45 4.69
N PRO A 196 -1.83 -15.33 5.64
CA PRO A 196 -2.76 -14.93 6.67
C PRO A 196 -2.25 -13.72 7.47
N ASP A 197 -3.16 -12.78 7.74
CA ASP A 197 -2.87 -11.49 8.37
C ASP A 197 -2.13 -11.61 9.72
N LYS A 198 -2.52 -12.61 10.53
CA LYS A 198 -1.92 -12.85 11.84
C LYS A 198 -0.46 -13.32 11.73
N GLU A 199 -0.19 -14.29 10.88
CA GLU A 199 1.14 -14.89 10.68
C GLU A 199 2.11 -13.86 10.08
N THR A 200 1.61 -12.99 9.21
CA THR A 200 2.38 -11.88 8.66
C THR A 200 2.81 -10.90 9.75
N ALA A 201 1.90 -10.51 10.65
CA ALA A 201 2.22 -9.61 11.75
C ALA A 201 3.25 -10.22 12.73
N GLU A 202 3.17 -11.53 13.00
CA GLU A 202 4.15 -12.25 13.81
C GLU A 202 5.51 -12.30 13.11
N PHE A 203 5.55 -12.61 11.82
CA PHE A 203 6.77 -12.62 11.02
C PHE A 203 7.45 -11.24 11.01
N MET A 204 6.70 -10.17 10.79
CA MET A 204 7.25 -8.80 10.78
C MET A 204 7.82 -8.41 12.15
N SER A 205 7.16 -8.81 13.24
CA SER A 205 7.69 -8.59 14.59
C SER A 205 9.03 -9.30 14.79
N LEU A 206 9.15 -10.58 14.41
CA LEU A 206 10.38 -11.35 14.48
C LEU A 206 11.48 -10.79 13.56
N PHE A 207 11.10 -10.35 12.35
CA PHE A 207 12.03 -9.71 11.42
C PHE A 207 12.67 -8.47 12.05
N TYR A 208 11.87 -7.52 12.55
CA TYR A 208 12.39 -6.30 13.15
C TYR A 208 13.13 -6.54 14.47
N GLN A 209 12.75 -7.55 15.24
CA GLN A 209 13.48 -7.96 16.44
C GLN A 209 14.92 -8.36 16.12
N ASN A 210 15.10 -9.14 15.05
CA ASN A 210 16.39 -9.71 14.66
C ASN A 210 17.19 -8.82 13.69
N TRP A 211 16.55 -7.86 13.06
CA TRP A 211 17.23 -6.96 12.12
C TRP A 211 18.19 -6.02 12.85
N LYS A 212 19.45 -6.04 12.46
CA LYS A 212 20.50 -5.14 12.99
C LYS A 212 20.47 -3.83 12.19
N LEU A 213 20.13 -2.75 12.84
CA LEU A 213 20.09 -1.39 12.30
C LEU A 213 21.46 -0.70 12.36
#